data_e6999827538c1bbc9274364779c4056a
#
_entry.id   e6999827538c1bbc9274364779c4056a
#
_cell.length_a   1.000
_cell.length_b   1.000
_cell.length_c   1.000
_cell.angle_alpha   90.00
_cell.angle_beta   90.00
_cell.angle_gamma   90.00
#
_symmetry.space_group_name_H-M   'P 1'
#
loop_
_entity.id
_entity.type
_entity.pdbx_description
1 polymer ?
#
loop_
_entity_poly.entity_id
_entity_poly.type
_entity_poly.pdbx_seq_one_letter_code
_entity_poly.pdbx_strand_id
1 'polypeptide(L)'
;MKLTVVRTQFGTDATNGLLFIDGIFECYTLEDQYQAVKVMHETCIPEGTYDIQFRKTGGFHAKYSERYKNAHYGMLHIQDVPNFTYILIHTGNTDEHTSGCLIVGETQQDLEVSKDGFIGSSTVAYKKMYAKVASQLLQGKKAVSYTHLTLPTKA
;
A
#
# COMPACT_ATOMS: atom_id res chain seq x y z
N MET A 1 10.59 -0.27 12.08
CA MET A 1 9.15 -0.55 11.88
C MET A 1 8.98 -1.40 10.62
N LYS A 2 8.20 -2.45 10.71
CA LYS A 2 7.92 -3.34 9.57
C LYS A 2 6.43 -3.33 9.26
N LEU A 3 6.10 -2.92 8.03
CA LEU A 3 4.75 -3.04 7.48
C LEU A 3 4.67 -4.36 6.73
N THR A 4 3.83 -5.28 7.19
CA THR A 4 3.65 -6.57 6.53
C THR A 4 2.33 -6.55 5.75
N VAL A 5 2.41 -6.73 4.44
CA VAL A 5 1.25 -6.85 3.57
C VAL A 5 1.08 -8.32 3.19
N VAL A 6 -0.04 -8.90 3.64
CA VAL A 6 -0.40 -10.29 3.33
C VAL A 6 -1.53 -10.27 2.31
N ARG A 7 -1.26 -10.79 1.12
CA ARG A 7 -2.27 -10.90 0.06
C ARG A 7 -3.17 -12.10 0.35
N THR A 8 -4.48 -11.88 0.42
CA THR A 8 -5.44 -12.89 0.89
C THR A 8 -6.46 -13.32 -0.15
N GLN A 9 -6.82 -12.43 -1.08
CA GLN A 9 -7.80 -12.72 -2.13
C GLN A 9 -7.29 -12.21 -3.47
N PHE A 10 -7.44 -13.03 -4.51
CA PHE A 10 -6.92 -12.75 -5.86
C PHE A 10 -8.07 -12.74 -6.85
N GLY A 11 -8.46 -11.55 -7.29
CA GLY A 11 -9.50 -11.34 -8.30
C GLY A 11 -8.94 -11.17 -9.69
N THR A 12 -9.81 -10.94 -10.66
CA THR A 12 -9.42 -10.70 -12.06
C THR A 12 -8.79 -9.33 -12.27
N ASP A 13 -9.16 -8.35 -11.47
CA ASP A 13 -8.74 -6.95 -11.63
C ASP A 13 -8.01 -6.40 -10.41
N ALA A 14 -8.13 -7.04 -9.26
CA ALA A 14 -7.58 -6.53 -8.01
C ALA A 14 -7.11 -7.65 -7.09
N THR A 15 -6.28 -7.28 -6.11
CA THR A 15 -5.77 -8.16 -5.05
C THR A 15 -6.09 -7.54 -3.70
N ASN A 16 -6.83 -8.25 -2.87
CA ASN A 16 -7.08 -7.86 -1.49
C ASN A 16 -5.98 -8.35 -0.56
N GLY A 17 -5.71 -7.57 0.47
CA GLY A 17 -4.72 -7.95 1.49
C GLY A 17 -5.01 -7.34 2.84
N LEU A 18 -4.12 -7.67 3.77
CA LEU A 18 -4.11 -7.16 5.15
C LEU A 18 -2.77 -6.49 5.39
N LEU A 19 -2.78 -5.36 6.09
CA LEU A 19 -1.56 -4.67 6.49
C LEU A 19 -1.41 -4.73 8.00
N PHE A 20 -0.24 -5.19 8.43
CA PHE A 20 0.16 -5.25 9.85
C PHE A 20 1.34 -4.31 10.07
N ILE A 21 1.35 -3.59 11.17
CA ILE A 21 2.51 -2.81 11.60
C ILE A 21 3.12 -3.49 12.81
N ASP A 22 4.36 -3.94 12.68
CA ASP A 22 5.10 -4.69 13.71
C ASP A 22 4.28 -5.84 14.31
N GLY A 23 3.58 -6.58 13.43
CA GLY A 23 2.77 -7.74 13.80
C GLY A 23 1.36 -7.44 14.27
N ILE A 24 0.95 -6.18 14.37
CA ILE A 24 -0.39 -5.77 14.79
C ILE A 24 -1.21 -5.33 13.59
N PHE A 25 -2.42 -5.86 13.44
CA PHE A 25 -3.31 -5.51 12.34
C PHE A 25 -3.60 -4.01 12.33
N GLU A 26 -3.40 -3.38 11.17
CA GLU A 26 -3.62 -1.94 11.01
C GLU A 26 -4.84 -1.64 10.12
N CYS A 27 -4.89 -2.22 8.93
CA CYS A 27 -5.94 -1.94 7.96
C CYS A 27 -5.93 -2.96 6.82
N TYR A 28 -6.91 -2.85 5.93
CA TYR A 28 -6.98 -3.62 4.69
C TYR A 28 -6.20 -2.94 3.58
N THR A 29 -5.83 -3.72 2.55
CA THR A 29 -5.14 -3.21 1.36
C THR A 29 -5.81 -3.65 0.08
N LEU A 30 -5.66 -2.84 -0.96
CA LEU A 30 -6.04 -3.16 -2.33
C LEU A 30 -4.89 -2.84 -3.26
N GLU A 31 -4.58 -3.77 -4.13
CA GLU A 31 -3.57 -3.65 -5.17
C GLU A 31 -4.17 -4.07 -6.52
N ASP A 32 -3.45 -3.79 -7.61
CA ASP A 32 -3.77 -4.32 -8.92
C ASP A 32 -3.78 -5.86 -8.94
N GLN A 33 -4.22 -6.44 -10.03
CA GLN A 33 -4.29 -7.89 -10.21
C GLN A 33 -2.93 -8.55 -10.00
N TYR A 34 -2.94 -9.74 -9.41
CA TYR A 34 -1.74 -10.56 -9.28
C TYR A 34 -1.46 -11.30 -10.58
N GLN A 35 -0.22 -11.20 -11.05
CA GLN A 35 0.30 -12.00 -12.15
C GLN A 35 1.73 -12.42 -11.79
N ALA A 36 2.11 -13.64 -12.18
CA ALA A 36 3.48 -14.12 -11.97
C ALA A 36 4.48 -13.29 -12.78
N VAL A 37 4.12 -12.92 -14.01
CA VAL A 37 4.90 -11.98 -14.82
C VAL A 37 4.37 -10.56 -14.53
N LYS A 38 5.24 -9.73 -13.97
CA LYS A 38 4.87 -8.37 -13.55
C LYS A 38 4.91 -7.40 -14.72
N VAL A 39 3.88 -6.56 -14.80
CA VAL A 39 3.76 -5.52 -15.82
C VAL A 39 3.46 -4.20 -15.11
N MET A 40 4.35 -3.20 -15.29
CA MET A 40 4.17 -1.87 -14.71
C MET A 40 2.83 -1.28 -15.12
N HIS A 41 2.13 -0.66 -14.17
CA HIS A 41 0.79 -0.07 -14.28
C HIS A 41 -0.37 -1.05 -14.43
N GLU A 42 -0.12 -2.36 -14.54
CA GLU A 42 -1.17 -3.36 -14.78
C GLU A 42 -1.27 -4.40 -13.66
N THR A 43 -0.16 -4.72 -13.03
CA THR A 43 -0.14 -5.76 -11.97
C THR A 43 0.34 -5.18 -10.64
N CYS A 44 0.04 -5.89 -9.54
CA CYS A 44 0.66 -5.58 -8.26
C CYS A 44 2.16 -5.89 -8.29
N ILE A 45 2.91 -5.27 -7.37
CA ILE A 45 4.37 -5.41 -7.30
C ILE A 45 4.79 -6.83 -6.90
N PRO A 46 6.06 -7.23 -7.17
CA PRO A 46 6.57 -8.51 -6.70
C PRO A 46 6.58 -8.61 -5.18
N GLU A 47 6.45 -9.82 -4.65
CA GLU A 47 6.71 -10.08 -3.24
C GLU A 47 8.16 -9.70 -2.91
N GLY A 48 8.37 -9.23 -1.70
CA GLY A 48 9.70 -8.85 -1.25
C GLY A 48 9.68 -7.88 -0.10
N THR A 49 10.86 -7.48 0.33
CA THR A 49 11.05 -6.46 1.38
C THR A 49 11.66 -5.22 0.76
N TYR A 50 11.03 -4.09 0.99
CA TYR A 50 11.41 -2.82 0.39
C TYR A 50 11.51 -1.74 1.46
N ASP A 51 12.51 -0.85 1.37
CA ASP A 51 12.59 0.32 2.22
C ASP A 51 11.46 1.30 1.90
N ILE A 52 11.00 2.02 2.92
CA ILE A 52 10.02 3.10 2.77
C ILE A 52 10.73 4.42 3.11
N GLN A 53 10.57 5.42 2.23
CA GLN A 53 11.08 6.77 2.45
C GLN A 53 10.04 7.79 1.97
N PHE A 54 10.18 9.03 2.43
CA PHE A 54 9.34 10.11 1.91
C PHE A 54 9.72 10.47 0.48
N ARG A 55 8.70 10.64 -0.36
CA ARG A 55 8.81 11.29 -1.66
C ARG A 55 8.17 12.67 -1.57
N LYS A 56 8.98 13.70 -1.78
CA LYS A 56 8.58 15.11 -1.62
C LYS A 56 8.46 15.85 -2.97
N THR A 57 8.14 15.12 -4.03
CA THR A 57 7.96 15.65 -5.39
C THR A 57 6.81 14.92 -6.07
N GLY A 58 6.31 15.48 -7.16
CA GLY A 58 5.29 14.85 -8.00
C GLY A 58 3.87 15.24 -7.62
N GLY A 59 2.91 14.76 -8.43
CA GLY A 59 1.51 15.14 -8.35
C GLY A 59 0.81 14.68 -7.09
N PHE A 60 1.09 13.46 -6.62
CA PHE A 60 0.51 12.98 -5.35
C PHE A 60 0.99 13.79 -4.16
N HIS A 61 2.27 14.12 -4.12
CA HIS A 61 2.81 14.96 -3.04
C HIS A 61 2.15 16.35 -3.03
N ALA A 62 2.02 16.96 -4.21
CA ALA A 62 1.35 18.26 -4.32
C ALA A 62 -0.10 18.21 -3.85
N LYS A 63 -0.86 17.19 -4.30
CA LYS A 63 -2.27 16.99 -3.93
C LYS A 63 -2.43 16.76 -2.43
N TYR A 64 -1.59 15.91 -1.84
CA TYR A 64 -1.70 15.56 -0.42
C TYR A 64 -1.20 16.68 0.48
N SER A 65 -0.21 17.47 0.04
CA SER A 65 0.22 18.68 0.73
C SER A 65 -0.92 19.69 0.85
N GLU A 66 -1.70 19.85 -0.22
CA GLU A 66 -2.89 20.72 -0.22
C GLU A 66 -3.98 20.17 0.69
N ARG A 67 -4.24 18.85 0.62
CA ARG A 67 -5.32 18.19 1.36
C ARG A 67 -5.06 18.10 2.86
N TYR A 68 -3.86 17.70 3.25
CA TYR A 68 -3.54 17.39 4.64
C TYR A 68 -2.63 18.42 5.31
N LYS A 69 -2.08 19.34 4.56
CA LYS A 69 -1.28 20.48 5.06
C LYS A 69 -0.18 20.04 6.04
N ASN A 70 -0.21 20.54 7.28
CA ASN A 70 0.84 20.27 8.27
C ASN A 70 0.93 18.79 8.69
N ALA A 71 -0.06 17.98 8.38
CA ALA A 71 -0.04 16.55 8.66
C ALA A 71 0.67 15.73 7.56
N HIS A 72 1.03 16.36 6.45
CA HIS A 72 1.70 15.72 5.33
C HIS A 72 3.15 16.16 5.23
N TYR A 73 4.09 15.21 5.25
CA TYR A 73 5.53 15.45 5.16
C TYR A 73 6.12 14.99 3.83
N GLY A 74 5.49 14.07 3.17
CA GLY A 74 5.85 13.46 1.90
C GLY A 74 5.02 12.22 1.68
N MET A 75 4.97 11.72 0.45
CA MET A 75 4.32 10.44 0.16
C MET A 75 5.17 9.29 0.69
N LEU A 76 4.53 8.25 1.20
CA LEU A 76 5.24 7.02 1.57
C LEU A 76 5.61 6.29 0.28
N HIS A 77 6.90 6.25 -0.02
CA HIS A 77 7.45 5.70 -1.25
C HIS A 77 8.18 4.40 -0.97
N ILE A 78 7.68 3.32 -1.56
CA ILE A 78 8.29 1.99 -1.49
C ILE A 78 9.44 1.95 -2.50
N GLN A 79 10.67 1.76 -2.02
CA GLN A 79 11.89 1.96 -2.77
C GLN A 79 12.32 0.72 -3.56
N ASP A 80 12.91 0.96 -4.73
CA ASP A 80 13.65 -0.03 -5.51
C ASP A 80 12.87 -1.30 -5.83
N VAL A 81 11.59 -1.13 -6.18
CA VAL A 81 10.76 -2.26 -6.62
C VAL A 81 11.15 -2.66 -8.03
N PRO A 82 11.56 -3.94 -8.28
CA PRO A 82 11.99 -4.37 -9.60
C PRO A 82 10.92 -4.12 -10.67
N ASN A 83 11.31 -3.46 -11.76
CA ASN A 83 10.47 -3.13 -12.92
C ASN A 83 9.31 -2.16 -12.65
N PHE A 84 9.29 -1.53 -11.49
CA PHE A 84 8.30 -0.51 -11.14
C PHE A 84 9.00 0.78 -10.71
N THR A 85 8.33 1.91 -10.93
CA THR A 85 8.77 3.22 -10.46
C THR A 85 7.64 3.90 -9.71
N TYR A 86 8.01 4.71 -8.71
CA TYR A 86 7.07 5.55 -7.95
C TYR A 86 5.93 4.76 -7.30
N ILE A 87 6.27 3.65 -6.66
CA ILE A 87 5.29 2.87 -5.90
C ILE A 87 5.04 3.57 -4.57
N LEU A 88 3.82 4.05 -4.39
CA LEU A 88 3.40 4.85 -3.24
C LEU A 88 2.31 4.11 -2.46
N ILE A 89 2.17 4.45 -1.19
CA ILE A 89 0.99 4.10 -0.40
C ILE A 89 0.07 5.31 -0.42
N HIS A 90 -1.16 5.14 -0.88
CA HIS A 90 -2.10 6.25 -1.02
C HIS A 90 -3.55 5.84 -0.80
N THR A 91 -4.47 6.81 -0.94
CA THR A 91 -5.91 6.57 -0.82
C THR A 91 -6.53 6.21 -2.16
N GLY A 92 -7.65 5.51 -2.13
CA GLY A 92 -8.44 5.14 -3.29
C GLY A 92 -9.54 4.16 -2.91
N ASN A 93 -10.28 3.67 -3.89
CA ASN A 93 -11.39 2.74 -3.66
C ASN A 93 -11.32 1.48 -4.51
N THR A 94 -10.78 1.57 -5.73
CA THR A 94 -10.72 0.45 -6.68
C THR A 94 -9.33 0.38 -7.31
N ASP A 95 -9.07 -0.71 -8.02
CA ASP A 95 -7.84 -0.89 -8.80
C ASP A 95 -7.64 0.22 -9.84
N GLU A 96 -8.71 0.84 -10.33
CA GLU A 96 -8.62 1.97 -11.26
C GLU A 96 -7.95 3.21 -10.64
N HIS A 97 -7.88 3.28 -9.31
CA HIS A 97 -7.22 4.37 -8.59
C HIS A 97 -5.73 4.10 -8.34
N THR A 98 -5.18 3.02 -8.86
CA THR A 98 -3.78 2.66 -8.67
C THR A 98 -3.14 2.13 -9.96
N SER A 99 -1.83 2.26 -10.05
CA SER A 99 -0.99 1.73 -11.12
C SER A 99 0.19 0.99 -10.50
N GLY A 100 -0.11 -0.04 -9.71
CA GLY A 100 0.88 -0.80 -8.94
C GLY A 100 1.06 -0.32 -7.51
N CYS A 101 0.52 0.83 -7.14
CA CYS A 101 0.60 1.36 -5.77
C CYS A 101 -0.30 0.60 -4.81
N LEU A 102 -0.04 0.77 -3.52
CA LEU A 102 -0.80 0.16 -2.43
C LEU A 102 -1.87 1.13 -1.93
N ILE A 103 -3.13 0.71 -1.99
CA ILE A 103 -4.26 1.46 -1.43
C ILE A 103 -4.62 0.85 -0.07
N VAL A 104 -4.92 1.69 0.91
CA VAL A 104 -5.32 1.26 2.26
C VAL A 104 -6.76 1.66 2.56
N GLY A 105 -7.43 0.90 3.44
CA GLY A 105 -8.82 1.17 3.84
C GLY A 105 -9.21 0.47 5.12
N GLU A 106 -10.28 0.96 5.75
CA GLU A 106 -10.83 0.36 6.98
C GLU A 106 -11.78 -0.80 6.67
N THR A 107 -12.33 -0.86 5.45
CA THR A 107 -13.25 -1.89 5.01
C THR A 107 -12.83 -2.46 3.68
N GLN A 108 -13.25 -3.69 3.39
CA GLN A 108 -12.87 -4.42 2.20
C GLN A 108 -14.04 -5.29 1.75
N GLN A 109 -14.28 -5.36 0.44
CA GLN A 109 -15.27 -6.28 -0.13
C GLN A 109 -14.58 -7.54 -0.60
N ASP A 110 -15.27 -8.68 -0.49
CA ASP A 110 -14.82 -9.93 -1.07
C ASP A 110 -14.73 -9.79 -2.58
N LEU A 111 -13.67 -10.35 -3.16
CA LEU A 111 -13.48 -10.36 -4.61
C LEU A 111 -14.31 -11.47 -5.24
N GLU A 112 -15.10 -11.10 -6.23
CA GLU A 112 -15.90 -12.02 -7.04
C GLU A 112 -15.54 -11.83 -8.52
N VAL A 113 -15.72 -12.87 -9.32
CA VAL A 113 -15.41 -12.84 -10.77
C VAL A 113 -16.17 -11.74 -11.50
N SER A 114 -17.35 -11.38 -11.01
CA SER A 114 -18.24 -10.39 -11.65
C SER A 114 -18.17 -9.00 -11.02
N LYS A 115 -17.33 -8.78 -10.04
CA LYS A 115 -17.24 -7.50 -9.30
C LYS A 115 -15.82 -6.99 -9.25
N ASP A 116 -15.68 -5.70 -9.48
CA ASP A 116 -14.41 -4.99 -9.24
C ASP A 116 -14.09 -5.00 -7.74
N GLY A 117 -12.79 -5.03 -7.42
CA GLY A 117 -12.34 -4.88 -6.06
C GLY A 117 -12.73 -3.52 -5.49
N PHE A 118 -13.07 -3.48 -4.21
CA PHE A 118 -13.41 -2.24 -3.52
C PHE A 118 -12.85 -2.23 -2.11
N ILE A 119 -12.32 -1.07 -1.72
CA ILE A 119 -11.85 -0.79 -0.37
C ILE A 119 -12.47 0.53 0.10
N GLY A 120 -12.93 0.57 1.34
CA GLY A 120 -13.67 1.71 1.87
C GLY A 120 -12.98 2.39 3.04
N SER A 121 -13.46 3.59 3.37
CA SER A 121 -12.90 4.43 4.44
C SER A 121 -11.39 4.59 4.33
N SER A 122 -10.92 4.83 3.11
CA SER A 122 -9.51 4.86 2.77
C SER A 122 -8.79 6.04 3.44
N THR A 123 -9.43 7.20 3.50
CA THR A 123 -8.83 8.38 4.15
C THR A 123 -8.61 8.15 5.64
N VAL A 124 -9.55 7.50 6.34
CA VAL A 124 -9.41 7.19 7.77
C VAL A 124 -8.24 6.24 7.99
N ALA A 125 -8.18 5.14 7.24
CA ALA A 125 -7.09 4.18 7.34
C ALA A 125 -5.75 4.83 7.01
N TYR A 126 -5.70 5.62 5.95
CA TYR A 126 -4.48 6.31 5.51
C TYR A 126 -3.94 7.25 6.59
N LYS A 127 -4.78 8.09 7.16
CA LYS A 127 -4.34 9.03 8.20
C LYS A 127 -3.76 8.32 9.42
N LYS A 128 -4.40 7.25 9.87
CA LYS A 128 -3.92 6.46 11.02
C LYS A 128 -2.59 5.79 10.73
N MET A 129 -2.49 5.08 9.62
CA MET A 129 -1.28 4.39 9.20
C MET A 129 -0.16 5.38 8.92
N TYR A 130 -0.45 6.45 8.17
CA TYR A 130 0.53 7.48 7.81
C TYR A 130 1.16 8.12 9.04
N ALA A 131 0.37 8.49 10.04
CA ALA A 131 0.89 9.13 11.26
C ALA A 131 1.94 8.24 11.94
N LYS A 132 1.72 6.94 12.00
CA LYS A 132 2.66 5.99 12.61
C LYS A 132 3.94 5.87 11.81
N VAL A 133 3.84 5.67 10.50
CA VAL A 133 5.01 5.49 9.63
C VAL A 133 5.79 6.80 9.49
N ALA A 134 5.12 7.92 9.30
CA ALA A 134 5.74 9.23 9.18
C ALA A 134 6.52 9.60 10.46
N SER A 135 5.94 9.33 11.63
CA SER A 135 6.63 9.55 12.91
C SER A 135 7.95 8.78 12.98
N GLN A 136 7.94 7.53 12.53
CA GLN A 136 9.15 6.69 12.47
C GLN A 136 10.21 7.30 11.56
N LEU A 137 9.81 7.71 10.35
CA LEU A 137 10.73 8.31 9.37
C LEU A 137 11.27 9.67 9.83
N LEU A 138 10.43 10.50 10.45
CA LEU A 138 10.84 11.82 10.97
C LEU A 138 11.87 11.71 12.09
N GLN A 139 11.90 10.60 12.82
CA GLN A 139 12.89 10.31 13.84
C GLN A 139 14.20 9.75 13.26
N GLY A 140 14.30 9.64 11.93
CA GLY A 140 15.46 9.04 11.26
C GLY A 140 15.53 7.53 11.41
N LYS A 141 14.45 6.87 11.82
CA LYS A 141 14.40 5.43 11.99
C LYS A 141 13.91 4.75 10.73
N LYS A 142 14.35 3.51 10.52
CA LYS A 142 14.02 2.72 9.34
C LYS A 142 12.58 2.21 9.38
N ALA A 143 11.91 2.25 8.21
CA ALA A 143 10.64 1.57 7.97
C ALA A 143 10.76 0.75 6.68
N VAL A 144 10.19 -0.47 6.70
CA VAL A 144 10.21 -1.38 5.54
C VAL A 144 8.80 -1.89 5.25
N SER A 145 8.54 -2.18 3.99
CA SER A 145 7.34 -2.89 3.54
C SER A 145 7.73 -4.29 3.12
N TYR A 146 7.08 -5.28 3.75
CA TYR A 146 7.27 -6.69 3.44
C TYR A 146 5.96 -7.25 2.87
N THR A 147 5.97 -7.62 1.59
CA THR A 147 4.79 -8.13 0.88
C THR A 147 4.95 -9.60 0.58
N HIS A 148 3.95 -10.41 0.91
CA HIS A 148 3.95 -11.83 0.61
C HIS A 148 2.52 -12.40 0.51
N LEU A 149 2.41 -13.67 0.07
CA LEU A 149 1.12 -14.31 -0.23
C LEU A 149 0.48 -14.98 0.96
N THR A 150 1.28 -15.39 1.95
CA THR A 150 0.80 -16.07 3.17
C THR A 150 1.57 -15.56 4.36
N LEU A 151 0.96 -15.68 5.55
CA LEU A 151 1.70 -15.43 6.78
C LEU A 151 2.84 -16.43 6.91
N PRO A 152 4.04 -15.99 7.37
CA PRO A 152 5.13 -16.91 7.63
C PRO A 152 4.68 -17.97 8.61
N THR A 153 4.81 -19.25 8.23
CA THR A 153 4.58 -20.35 9.14
C THR A 153 5.76 -20.43 10.10
N LYS A 154 5.45 -20.62 11.38
CA LYS A 154 6.52 -20.95 12.33
C LYS A 154 7.06 -22.32 11.99
N ALA A 155 8.31 -22.34 11.65
CA ALA A 155 9.03 -23.60 11.48
C ALA A 155 9.18 -24.29 12.84
#